data_a8ad239ef4f70ec27dc7436cc20528ee
#
_entry.id   a8ad239ef4f70ec27dc7436cc20528ee
#
_cell.length_a   1.000
_cell.length_b   1.000
_cell.length_c   1.000
_cell.angle_alpha   90.00
_cell.angle_beta   90.00
_cell.angle_gamma   90.00
#
_symmetry.space_group_name_H-M   'P 1'
#
loop_
_entity.id
_entity.type
_entity.pdbx_description
1 polymer ?
#
loop_
_entity_poly.entity_id
_entity_poly.type
_entity_poly.pdbx_seq_one_letter_code
_entity_poly.pdbx_strand_id
1 'polypeptide(L)'
;MKRLLLSLALAGGLAACAPSLDAPPPSACLVGAPYLTAQLFFGRSVAGRVPVSDAAWQAFVDGVMTPNFPDGFTVLDAQGQWRNPQTAEIAREPTKLVIIGVPRDAPLRARIDTVTSTYKQRFAQQSVGIVVADACAAF
;
A
#
# COMPACT_ATOMS: atom_id res chain seq x y z
N MET A 1 42.82 62.38 -30.92
CA MET A 1 42.96 61.76 -29.59
C MET A 1 41.57 61.30 -29.11
N LYS A 2 41.21 60.00 -29.35
CA LYS A 2 39.91 59.44 -28.92
C LYS A 2 40.17 58.50 -27.74
N ARG A 3 39.62 58.82 -26.58
CA ARG A 3 39.71 58.00 -25.38
C ARG A 3 38.61 56.93 -25.44
N LEU A 4 39.03 55.68 -25.45
CA LEU A 4 38.12 54.52 -25.38
C LEU A 4 37.88 54.21 -23.90
N LEU A 5 36.60 54.34 -23.46
CA LEU A 5 36.20 53.94 -22.11
C LEU A 5 35.74 52.49 -22.17
N LEU A 6 36.47 51.63 -21.44
CA LEU A 6 36.19 50.23 -21.32
C LEU A 6 35.27 50.04 -20.10
N SER A 7 33.99 49.72 -20.32
CA SER A 7 33.04 49.39 -19.24
C SER A 7 33.12 47.93 -18.84
N LEU A 8 33.57 47.65 -17.63
CA LEU A 8 33.66 46.32 -17.04
C LEU A 8 32.31 46.02 -16.39
N ALA A 9 31.53 45.09 -16.99
CA ALA A 9 30.26 44.60 -16.45
C ALA A 9 30.57 43.46 -15.47
N LEU A 10 30.33 43.68 -14.18
CA LEU A 10 30.46 42.68 -13.13
C LEU A 10 29.16 41.86 -13.06
N ALA A 11 29.13 40.66 -13.60
CA ALA A 11 28.02 39.72 -13.49
C ALA A 11 28.07 39.00 -12.13
N GLY A 12 27.30 39.49 -11.18
CA GLY A 12 27.11 38.83 -9.89
C GLY A 12 26.18 37.64 -10.02
N GLY A 13 26.74 36.42 -9.96
CA GLY A 13 25.94 35.20 -9.90
C GLY A 13 25.28 35.01 -8.54
N LEU A 14 23.95 35.13 -8.48
CA LEU A 14 23.18 34.69 -7.33
C LEU A 14 23.16 33.15 -7.32
N ALA A 15 23.95 32.52 -6.46
CA ALA A 15 23.82 31.12 -6.12
C ALA A 15 22.55 30.94 -5.28
N ALA A 16 21.46 30.50 -5.89
CA ALA A 16 20.26 30.10 -5.19
C ALA A 16 20.54 28.77 -4.46
N CYS A 17 20.76 28.82 -3.15
CA CYS A 17 20.68 27.64 -2.30
C CYS A 17 19.24 27.14 -2.30
N ALA A 18 18.92 26.14 -3.13
CA ALA A 18 17.69 25.40 -3.00
C ALA A 18 17.77 24.54 -1.72
N PRO A 19 16.81 24.65 -0.79
CA PRO A 19 16.77 23.73 0.34
C PRO A 19 16.56 22.30 -0.19
N SER A 20 17.49 21.41 0.10
CA SER A 20 17.29 19.98 -0.10
C SER A 20 16.13 19.55 0.79
N LEU A 21 15.03 19.11 0.18
CA LEU A 21 13.95 18.41 0.89
C LEU A 21 14.44 16.99 1.19
N ASP A 22 15.45 16.85 2.03
CA ASP A 22 15.81 15.56 2.59
C ASP A 22 14.63 15.10 3.43
N ALA A 23 14.03 13.98 3.02
CA ALA A 23 13.03 13.32 3.85
C ALA A 23 13.65 13.07 5.24
N PRO A 24 12.92 13.35 6.33
CA PRO A 24 13.44 13.08 7.65
C PRO A 24 13.91 11.63 7.73
N PRO A 25 15.03 11.34 8.39
CA PRO A 25 15.52 9.97 8.54
C PRO A 25 14.40 9.13 9.17
N PRO A 26 14.24 7.86 8.76
CA PRO A 26 13.22 7.00 9.36
C PRO A 26 13.45 6.99 10.87
N SER A 27 12.39 7.27 11.63
CA SER A 27 12.45 7.28 13.10
C SER A 27 13.05 5.97 13.58
N ALA A 28 14.02 6.03 14.48
CA ALA A 28 14.60 4.84 15.08
C ALA A 28 13.48 4.02 15.74
N CYS A 29 13.42 2.72 15.46
CA CYS A 29 12.45 1.84 16.08
C CYS A 29 12.72 1.73 17.59
N LEU A 30 11.69 1.96 18.41
CA LEU A 30 11.76 1.71 19.85
C LEU A 30 11.88 0.21 20.15
N VAL A 31 11.23 -0.64 19.33
CA VAL A 31 11.25 -2.09 19.43
C VAL A 31 11.39 -2.68 18.03
N GLY A 32 12.28 -3.67 17.87
CA GLY A 32 12.46 -4.41 16.62
C GLY A 32 13.18 -3.62 15.53
N ALA A 33 12.78 -3.86 14.31
CA ALA A 33 13.37 -3.30 13.10
C ALA A 33 12.35 -2.51 12.26
N PRO A 34 12.80 -1.69 11.29
CA PRO A 34 11.90 -1.04 10.34
C PRO A 34 11.16 -2.05 9.45
N TYR A 35 9.83 -1.98 9.48
CA TYR A 35 8.91 -2.82 8.72
C TYR A 35 7.91 -1.96 7.94
N LEU A 36 7.20 -2.59 7.02
CA LEU A 36 5.93 -2.13 6.48
C LEU A 36 4.82 -3.02 7.02
N THR A 37 3.72 -2.41 7.45
CA THR A 37 2.48 -3.13 7.70
C THR A 37 1.51 -2.88 6.56
N ALA A 38 0.88 -3.95 6.06
CA ALA A 38 -0.20 -3.86 5.10
C ALA A 38 -1.47 -4.44 5.71
N GLN A 39 -2.59 -3.75 5.46
CA GLN A 39 -3.93 -4.23 5.77
C GLN A 39 -4.69 -4.37 4.46
N LEU A 40 -5.17 -5.58 4.19
CA LEU A 40 -5.92 -5.90 2.99
C LEU A 40 -7.36 -6.27 3.38
N PHE A 41 -8.33 -5.61 2.75
CA PHE A 41 -9.76 -5.77 3.05
C PHE A 41 -10.43 -6.53 1.91
N PHE A 42 -10.68 -7.81 2.11
CA PHE A 42 -11.29 -8.70 1.13
C PHE A 42 -12.80 -8.82 1.41
N GLY A 43 -13.61 -8.03 0.70
CA GLY A 43 -15.06 -8.15 0.74
C GLY A 43 -15.50 -9.51 0.19
N ARG A 44 -16.51 -10.12 0.81
CA ARG A 44 -17.00 -11.46 0.45
C ARG A 44 -18.32 -11.45 -0.32
N SER A 45 -19.02 -10.33 -0.35
CA SER A 45 -20.26 -10.21 -1.12
C SER A 45 -19.97 -10.09 -2.61
N VAL A 46 -20.73 -10.79 -3.43
CA VAL A 46 -20.63 -10.73 -4.89
C VAL A 46 -22.01 -10.37 -5.44
N ALA A 47 -22.10 -9.28 -6.19
CA ALA A 47 -23.37 -8.81 -6.71
C ALA A 47 -24.07 -9.89 -7.55
N GLY A 48 -25.33 -10.23 -7.17
CA GLY A 48 -26.14 -11.23 -7.85
C GLY A 48 -25.63 -12.67 -7.77
N ARG A 49 -24.70 -12.98 -6.85
CA ARG A 49 -24.12 -14.32 -6.68
C ARG A 49 -24.06 -14.74 -5.21
N VAL A 50 -23.73 -16.01 -4.99
CA VAL A 50 -23.41 -16.52 -3.65
C VAL A 50 -22.12 -15.86 -3.16
N PRO A 51 -22.06 -15.40 -1.90
CA PRO A 51 -20.86 -14.85 -1.30
C PRO A 51 -19.68 -15.85 -1.34
N VAL A 52 -18.47 -15.34 -1.26
CA VAL A 52 -17.26 -16.15 -1.13
C VAL A 52 -17.37 -17.01 0.13
N SER A 53 -17.43 -18.33 -0.01
CA SER A 53 -17.54 -19.27 1.11
C SER A 53 -16.22 -19.37 1.89
N ASP A 54 -16.28 -19.91 3.11
CA ASP A 54 -15.05 -20.13 3.90
C ASP A 54 -14.11 -21.15 3.22
N ALA A 55 -14.65 -22.16 2.58
CA ALA A 55 -13.85 -23.13 1.82
C ALA A 55 -13.15 -22.46 0.62
N ALA A 56 -13.86 -21.59 -0.12
CA ALA A 56 -13.26 -20.85 -1.24
C ALA A 56 -12.21 -19.85 -0.76
N TRP A 57 -12.45 -19.20 0.38
CA TRP A 57 -11.48 -18.33 1.04
C TRP A 57 -10.24 -19.12 1.46
N GLN A 58 -10.41 -20.27 2.13
CA GLN A 58 -9.27 -21.10 2.56
C GLN A 58 -8.43 -21.56 1.38
N ALA A 59 -9.06 -22.01 0.29
CA ALA A 59 -8.35 -22.39 -0.94
C ALA A 59 -7.61 -21.19 -1.60
N PHE A 60 -8.08 -19.96 -1.39
CA PHE A 60 -7.36 -18.74 -1.80
C PHE A 60 -6.17 -18.49 -0.86
N VAL A 61 -6.34 -18.64 0.43
CA VAL A 61 -5.26 -18.52 1.42
C VAL A 61 -4.13 -19.49 1.09
N ASP A 62 -4.46 -20.76 0.93
CA ASP A 62 -3.45 -21.81 0.70
C ASP A 62 -2.72 -21.65 -0.64
N GLY A 63 -3.45 -21.35 -1.69
CA GLY A 63 -2.91 -21.30 -3.05
C GLY A 63 -2.34 -19.95 -3.48
N VAL A 64 -2.70 -18.88 -2.81
CA VAL A 64 -2.30 -17.52 -3.24
C VAL A 64 -1.66 -16.71 -2.11
N MET A 65 -2.32 -16.61 -0.95
CA MET A 65 -1.79 -15.79 0.13
C MET A 65 -0.48 -16.35 0.68
N THR A 66 -0.49 -17.63 1.06
CA THR A 66 0.67 -18.29 1.68
C THR A 66 1.92 -18.28 0.79
N PRO A 67 1.85 -18.56 -0.52
CA PRO A 67 3.03 -18.46 -1.38
C PRO A 67 3.59 -17.04 -1.52
N ASN A 68 2.73 -16.01 -1.44
CA ASN A 68 3.17 -14.62 -1.54
C ASN A 68 3.66 -14.03 -0.20
N PHE A 69 3.19 -14.57 0.92
CA PHE A 69 3.55 -14.13 2.27
C PHE A 69 3.93 -15.32 3.15
N PRO A 70 5.03 -16.03 2.82
CA PRO A 70 5.42 -17.26 3.50
C PRO A 70 5.83 -17.04 4.97
N ASP A 71 6.27 -15.81 5.31
CA ASP A 71 6.67 -15.47 6.68
C ASP A 71 5.46 -15.27 7.60
N GLY A 72 4.26 -15.20 7.05
CA GLY A 72 3.00 -15.18 7.80
C GLY A 72 2.17 -13.92 7.63
N PHE A 73 0.93 -14.03 8.08
CA PHE A 73 -0.07 -12.96 8.14
C PHE A 73 -1.17 -13.37 9.14
N THR A 74 -1.93 -12.38 9.58
CA THR A 74 -3.08 -12.61 10.47
C THR A 74 -4.37 -12.34 9.69
N VAL A 75 -5.38 -13.20 9.84
CA VAL A 75 -6.70 -13.04 9.25
C VAL A 75 -7.73 -12.82 10.35
N LEU A 76 -8.56 -11.77 10.19
CA LEU A 76 -9.69 -11.50 11.07
C LEU A 76 -10.99 -11.46 10.25
N ASP A 77 -12.06 -11.95 10.87
CA ASP A 77 -13.41 -11.72 10.36
C ASP A 77 -13.88 -10.32 10.78
N ALA A 78 -14.37 -9.58 9.82
CA ALA A 78 -14.81 -8.20 9.99
C ALA A 78 -16.11 -7.92 9.23
N GLN A 79 -16.75 -6.80 9.53
CA GLN A 79 -17.85 -6.25 8.75
C GLN A 79 -17.36 -5.00 8.03
N GLY A 80 -17.44 -5.02 6.71
CA GLY A 80 -17.11 -3.89 5.87
C GLY A 80 -18.33 -3.06 5.51
N GLN A 81 -18.14 -1.76 5.35
CA GLN A 81 -19.12 -0.87 4.77
C GLN A 81 -18.41 0.08 3.80
N TRP A 82 -18.92 0.16 2.60
CA TRP A 82 -18.41 1.07 1.60
C TRP A 82 -19.54 1.69 0.77
N ARG A 83 -19.27 2.83 0.16
CA ARG A 83 -20.22 3.50 -0.73
C ARG A 83 -19.89 3.14 -2.17
N ASN A 84 -20.86 2.57 -2.88
CA ASN A 84 -20.73 2.31 -4.31
C ASN A 84 -20.58 3.65 -5.05
N PRO A 85 -19.49 3.88 -5.79
CA PRO A 85 -19.25 5.16 -6.45
C PRO A 85 -20.21 5.43 -7.62
N GLN A 86 -20.84 4.39 -8.21
CA GLN A 86 -21.77 4.51 -9.32
C GLN A 86 -23.21 4.79 -8.85
N THR A 87 -23.66 4.08 -7.80
CA THR A 87 -25.05 4.15 -7.32
C THR A 87 -25.24 5.02 -6.08
N ALA A 88 -24.13 5.40 -5.42
CA ALA A 88 -24.09 6.06 -4.12
C ALA A 88 -24.72 5.25 -2.96
N GLU A 89 -25.11 4.01 -3.19
CA GLU A 89 -25.66 3.12 -2.18
C GLU A 89 -24.58 2.63 -1.22
N ILE A 90 -24.99 2.42 0.03
CA ILE A 90 -24.12 1.83 1.06
C ILE A 90 -24.24 0.31 1.00
N ALA A 91 -23.14 -0.34 0.65
CA ALA A 91 -22.99 -1.79 0.75
C ALA A 91 -22.39 -2.16 2.09
N ARG A 92 -22.96 -3.17 2.74
CA ARG A 92 -22.41 -3.80 3.96
C ARG A 92 -22.16 -5.27 3.68
N GLU A 93 -20.98 -5.73 4.05
CA GLU A 93 -20.57 -7.09 3.70
C GLU A 93 -19.63 -7.72 4.73
N PRO A 94 -19.71 -9.06 4.90
CA PRO A 94 -18.65 -9.80 5.57
C PRO A 94 -17.32 -9.56 4.85
N THR A 95 -16.27 -9.33 5.61
CA THR A 95 -14.94 -8.98 5.09
C THR A 95 -13.88 -9.79 5.81
N LYS A 96 -12.90 -10.32 5.10
CA LYS A 96 -11.67 -10.82 5.69
C LYS A 96 -10.65 -9.68 5.72
N LEU A 97 -10.22 -9.28 6.90
CA LEU A 97 -9.12 -8.35 7.09
C LEU A 97 -7.84 -9.14 7.28
N VAL A 98 -6.88 -8.93 6.39
CA VAL A 98 -5.56 -9.56 6.47
C VAL A 98 -4.53 -8.50 6.87
N ILE A 99 -3.76 -8.79 7.92
CA ILE A 99 -2.68 -7.94 8.40
C ILE A 99 -1.36 -8.65 8.14
N ILE A 100 -0.44 -7.95 7.47
CA ILE A 100 0.85 -8.48 7.04
C ILE A 100 1.94 -7.54 7.52
N GLY A 101 2.99 -8.09 8.15
CA GLY A 101 4.21 -7.37 8.44
C GLY A 101 5.35 -7.89 7.57
N VAL A 102 6.07 -7.01 6.88
CA VAL A 102 7.25 -7.40 6.07
C VAL A 102 8.40 -6.44 6.33
N PRO A 103 9.65 -6.89 6.21
CA PRO A 103 10.81 -6.00 6.17
C PRO A 103 10.61 -4.88 5.14
N ARG A 104 11.11 -3.67 5.44
CA ARG A 104 10.87 -2.49 4.60
C ARG A 104 11.40 -2.63 3.17
N ASP A 105 12.41 -3.43 2.96
CA ASP A 105 13.04 -3.70 1.66
C ASP A 105 12.36 -4.85 0.88
N ALA A 106 11.36 -5.50 1.47
CA ALA A 106 10.63 -6.57 0.79
C ALA A 106 9.82 -6.06 -0.41
N PRO A 107 9.63 -6.88 -1.46
CA PRO A 107 8.87 -6.51 -2.66
C PRO A 107 7.35 -6.51 -2.40
N LEU A 108 6.91 -5.79 -1.36
CA LEU A 108 5.52 -5.78 -0.88
C LEU A 108 4.54 -5.39 -1.97
N ARG A 109 4.86 -4.38 -2.78
CA ARG A 109 3.98 -3.90 -3.86
C ARG A 109 3.61 -5.01 -4.83
N ALA A 110 4.61 -5.72 -5.36
CA ALA A 110 4.37 -6.79 -6.34
C ALA A 110 3.55 -7.95 -5.74
N ARG A 111 3.81 -8.31 -4.47
CA ARG A 111 3.06 -9.34 -3.75
C ARG A 111 1.59 -8.94 -3.56
N ILE A 112 1.33 -7.70 -3.14
CA ILE A 112 -0.03 -7.15 -3.01
C ILE A 112 -0.75 -7.14 -4.35
N ASP A 113 -0.11 -6.65 -5.41
CA ASP A 113 -0.70 -6.60 -6.75
C ASP A 113 -1.10 -7.99 -7.25
N THR A 114 -0.26 -9.01 -7.03
CA THR A 114 -0.56 -10.41 -7.36
C THR A 114 -1.78 -10.92 -6.61
N VAL A 115 -1.78 -10.79 -5.30
CA VAL A 115 -2.85 -11.29 -4.43
C VAL A 115 -4.18 -10.61 -4.74
N THR A 116 -4.20 -9.29 -4.82
CA THR A 116 -5.44 -8.53 -5.02
C THR A 116 -6.01 -8.69 -6.42
N SER A 117 -5.18 -8.78 -7.45
CA SER A 117 -5.64 -9.07 -8.82
C SER A 117 -6.23 -10.47 -8.93
N THR A 118 -5.56 -11.48 -8.34
CA THR A 118 -6.07 -12.85 -8.32
C THR A 118 -7.40 -12.96 -7.58
N TYR A 119 -7.54 -12.28 -6.43
CA TYR A 119 -8.82 -12.26 -5.69
C TYR A 119 -9.95 -11.65 -6.51
N LYS A 120 -9.71 -10.49 -7.11
CA LYS A 120 -10.70 -9.82 -7.97
C LYS A 120 -11.14 -10.68 -9.14
N GLN A 121 -10.20 -11.31 -9.82
CA GLN A 121 -10.50 -12.19 -10.96
C GLN A 121 -11.26 -13.45 -10.53
N ARG A 122 -10.79 -14.14 -9.48
CA ARG A 122 -11.35 -15.40 -9.02
C ARG A 122 -12.77 -15.25 -8.48
N PHE A 123 -13.05 -14.16 -7.78
CA PHE A 123 -14.30 -13.95 -7.07
C PHE A 123 -15.18 -12.82 -7.64
N ALA A 124 -14.83 -12.32 -8.83
CA ALA A 124 -15.55 -11.23 -9.49
C ALA A 124 -15.73 -9.98 -8.59
N GLN A 125 -14.72 -9.65 -7.78
CA GLN A 125 -14.72 -8.49 -6.92
C GLN A 125 -14.28 -7.24 -7.67
N GLN A 126 -14.90 -6.10 -7.35
CA GLN A 126 -14.55 -4.83 -7.97
C GLN A 126 -13.22 -4.28 -7.41
N SER A 127 -13.01 -4.45 -6.12
CA SER A 127 -11.82 -3.91 -5.44
C SER A 127 -11.43 -4.76 -4.23
N VAL A 128 -10.20 -4.56 -3.77
CA VAL A 128 -9.70 -4.94 -2.45
C VAL A 128 -9.16 -3.68 -1.82
N GLY A 129 -9.61 -3.35 -0.62
CA GLY A 129 -9.08 -2.21 0.12
C GLY A 129 -7.64 -2.49 0.55
N ILE A 130 -6.76 -1.48 0.47
CA ILE A 130 -5.34 -1.61 0.81
C ILE A 130 -4.93 -0.40 1.64
N VAL A 131 -4.34 -0.65 2.79
CA VAL A 131 -3.66 0.37 3.61
C VAL A 131 -2.24 -0.12 3.88
N VAL A 132 -1.25 0.71 3.63
CA VAL A 132 0.16 0.42 3.93
C VAL A 132 0.72 1.56 4.76
N ALA A 133 1.46 1.22 5.82
CA ALA A 133 2.09 2.19 6.69
C ALA A 133 3.48 1.71 7.12
N ASP A 134 4.32 2.66 7.49
CA ASP A 134 5.57 2.38 8.18
C ASP A 134 5.29 1.83 9.57
N ALA A 135 6.05 0.84 9.98
CA ALA A 135 5.95 0.19 11.27
C ALA A 135 7.33 -0.17 11.84
N CYS A 136 7.34 -0.45 13.11
CA CYS A 136 8.43 -1.15 13.77
C CYS A 136 7.90 -2.50 14.24
N ALA A 137 8.62 -3.59 13.95
CA ALA A 137 8.18 -4.92 14.35
C ALA A 137 9.34 -5.77 14.85
N ALA A 138 9.02 -6.68 15.78
CA ALA A 138 9.87 -7.75 16.27
C ALA A 138 9.08 -9.05 16.24
N PHE A 139 9.67 -10.10 15.66
CA PHE A 139 9.12 -11.45 15.57
C PHE A 139 10.16 -12.44 16.04
#